data_9eb714eb18e40660236b9e48f9eb5c79
#
_entry.id   9eb714eb18e40660236b9e48f9eb5c79
#
_cell.length_a   1.000
_cell.length_b   1.000
_cell.length_c   1.000
_cell.angle_alpha   90.00
_cell.angle_beta   90.00
_cell.angle_gamma   90.00
#
_symmetry.space_group_name_H-M   'P 1'
#
loop_
_entity.id
_entity.type
_entity.pdbx_description
1 polymer ?
#
loop_
_entity_poly.entity_id
_entity_poly.type
_entity_poly.pdbx_seq_one_letter_code
_entity_poly.pdbx_strand_id
1 'polypeptide(L)'
;MSTGAAPDWRLSGVRIVRSDELDLNTPQTPGMTRAAAITQASAGANKLWAGTATIHPNAKTGPHHHGTLESVIYVISGRARMRWGERLEFVAEAGPGDFIYVPPFVPHQEINASRDEPLACVVVRNDQEPIVVNLAIHPAESPEEIHWVDAIHPHP
;
A
#
# COMPACT_ATOMS: atom_id res chain seq x y z
N MET A 1 -32.25 -5.06 22.90
CA MET A 1 -32.96 -5.00 21.59
C MET A 1 -32.83 -3.60 21.02
N SER A 2 -32.53 -3.53 19.78
CA SER A 2 -32.57 -2.25 19.06
C SER A 2 -33.99 -1.73 19.02
N THR A 3 -34.18 -0.46 19.29
CA THR A 3 -35.49 0.19 19.22
C THR A 3 -35.98 0.43 17.80
N GLY A 4 -35.19 0.09 16.79
CA GLY A 4 -35.52 0.32 15.39
C GLY A 4 -35.45 1.77 14.95
N ALA A 5 -34.86 2.66 15.77
CA ALA A 5 -34.67 4.04 15.36
C ALA A 5 -33.65 4.11 14.22
N ALA A 6 -33.99 4.84 13.14
CA ALA A 6 -33.09 5.07 12.03
C ALA A 6 -31.88 5.87 12.49
N PRO A 7 -30.67 5.60 11.94
CA PRO A 7 -29.49 6.43 12.22
C PRO A 7 -29.74 7.89 11.80
N ASP A 8 -29.10 8.80 12.50
CA ASP A 8 -29.03 10.19 12.02
C ASP A 8 -27.95 10.26 10.93
N TRP A 9 -28.39 10.27 9.69
CA TRP A 9 -27.47 10.24 8.55
C TRP A 9 -26.64 11.50 8.37
N ARG A 10 -26.97 12.58 9.10
CA ARG A 10 -26.09 13.76 9.17
C ARG A 10 -24.83 13.46 9.97
N LEU A 11 -24.94 12.59 10.99
CA LEU A 11 -23.85 12.23 11.90
C LEU A 11 -23.20 10.90 11.56
N SER A 12 -23.99 9.97 11.02
CA SER A 12 -23.57 8.59 10.73
C SER A 12 -23.41 8.31 9.23
N GLY A 13 -23.41 9.35 8.41
CA GLY A 13 -23.32 9.21 6.96
C GLY A 13 -21.89 9.25 6.42
N VAL A 14 -21.78 9.81 5.24
CA VAL A 14 -20.49 9.93 4.54
C VAL A 14 -19.53 10.83 5.30
N ARG A 15 -18.26 10.42 5.33
CA ARG A 15 -17.18 11.18 5.93
C ARG A 15 -16.17 11.60 4.87
N ILE A 16 -15.71 12.84 4.99
CA ILE A 16 -14.67 13.36 4.09
C ILE A 16 -13.50 13.78 4.96
N VAL A 17 -12.34 13.23 4.67
CA VAL A 17 -11.08 13.64 5.27
C VAL A 17 -10.35 14.51 4.26
N ARG A 18 -10.08 15.77 4.62
CA ARG A 18 -9.48 16.74 3.71
C ARG A 18 -7.97 16.49 3.57
N SER A 19 -7.40 16.95 2.47
CA SER A 19 -5.98 16.73 2.18
C SER A 19 -5.04 17.40 3.19
N ASP A 20 -5.48 18.42 3.87
CA ASP A 20 -4.71 19.12 4.92
C ASP A 20 -4.96 18.52 6.32
N GLU A 21 -5.78 17.50 6.43
CA GLU A 21 -6.14 16.84 7.69
C GLU A 21 -5.55 15.43 7.82
N LEU A 22 -4.69 15.01 6.91
CA LEU A 22 -4.08 13.69 6.97
C LEU A 22 -3.17 13.58 8.18
N ASP A 23 -3.20 12.44 8.84
CA ASP A 23 -2.44 12.18 10.05
C ASP A 23 -1.04 11.67 9.71
N LEU A 24 -0.03 12.50 9.99
CA LEU A 24 1.38 12.14 9.83
C LEU A 24 1.92 11.33 11.01
N ASN A 25 1.20 11.29 12.12
CA ASN A 25 1.58 10.50 13.30
C ASN A 25 1.09 9.06 13.16
N THR A 26 1.55 8.39 12.12
CA THR A 26 1.26 6.99 11.81
C THR A 26 2.59 6.24 11.67
N PRO A 27 2.62 4.91 11.87
CA PRO A 27 3.86 4.15 11.73
C PRO A 27 4.54 4.39 10.40
N GLN A 28 5.84 4.68 10.46
CA GLN A 28 6.66 5.00 9.30
C GLN A 28 7.62 3.86 8.98
N THR A 29 8.04 3.81 7.72
CA THR A 29 9.05 2.88 7.22
C THR A 29 10.24 3.70 6.71
N PRO A 30 11.49 3.32 6.99
CA PRO A 30 12.64 4.04 6.43
C PRO A 30 12.57 4.14 4.91
N GLY A 31 12.84 5.33 4.37
CA GLY A 31 12.76 5.63 2.94
C GLY A 31 11.37 6.00 2.44
N MET A 32 10.35 5.93 3.29
CA MET A 32 8.95 6.17 2.94
C MET A 32 8.29 7.06 4.00
N THR A 33 7.47 7.99 3.56
CA THR A 33 6.62 8.80 4.44
C THR A 33 5.16 8.43 4.20
N ARG A 34 4.44 8.10 5.28
CA ARG A 34 3.00 7.78 5.20
C ARG A 34 2.18 8.87 5.87
N ALA A 35 0.97 9.09 5.34
CA ALA A 35 -0.04 9.93 5.96
C ALA A 35 -1.36 9.16 5.97
N ALA A 36 -1.95 8.98 7.15
CA ALA A 36 -3.20 8.25 7.28
C ALA A 36 -4.39 9.18 6.98
N ALA A 37 -5.31 8.70 6.16
CA ALA A 37 -6.53 9.43 5.80
C ALA A 37 -7.77 8.76 6.41
N ILE A 38 -8.06 7.54 6.01
CA ILE A 38 -9.25 6.82 6.49
C ILE A 38 -8.79 5.78 7.52
N THR A 39 -9.18 6.01 8.77
CA THR A 39 -8.89 5.12 9.89
C THR A 39 -10.12 5.05 10.79
N GLN A 40 -10.07 4.21 11.81
CA GLN A 40 -11.10 4.21 12.83
C GLN A 40 -11.20 5.57 13.53
N ALA A 41 -10.06 6.17 13.85
CA ALA A 41 -10.03 7.46 14.55
C ALA A 41 -10.56 8.61 13.71
N SER A 42 -10.22 8.66 12.41
CA SER A 42 -10.60 9.76 11.53
C SER A 42 -12.03 9.64 11.00
N ALA A 43 -12.45 8.43 10.64
CA ALA A 43 -13.69 8.21 9.89
C ALA A 43 -14.61 7.13 10.48
N GLY A 44 -14.19 6.48 11.57
CA GLY A 44 -14.94 5.37 12.15
C GLY A 44 -14.87 4.09 11.33
N ALA A 45 -13.86 3.96 10.48
CA ALA A 45 -13.71 2.77 9.64
C ALA A 45 -13.36 1.54 10.48
N ASN A 46 -14.04 0.42 10.22
CA ASN A 46 -13.80 -0.82 10.95
C ASN A 46 -12.76 -1.71 10.27
N LYS A 47 -12.85 -1.81 8.96
CA LYS A 47 -12.05 -2.75 8.16
C LYS A 47 -11.00 -2.05 7.29
N LEU A 48 -11.33 -0.88 6.76
CA LEU A 48 -10.47 -0.21 5.80
C LEU A 48 -9.55 0.79 6.46
N TRP A 49 -8.30 0.73 6.07
CA TRP A 49 -7.31 1.78 6.30
C TRP A 49 -6.90 2.33 4.93
N ALA A 50 -6.86 3.63 4.77
CA ALA A 50 -6.39 4.26 3.53
C ALA A 50 -5.56 5.48 3.86
N GLY A 51 -4.52 5.69 3.06
CA GLY A 51 -3.64 6.83 3.22
C GLY A 51 -2.78 7.04 2.00
N THR A 52 -1.82 7.94 2.12
CA THR A 52 -0.81 8.20 1.10
C THR A 52 0.54 7.69 1.55
N ALA A 53 1.38 7.35 0.60
CA ALA A 53 2.77 6.99 0.82
C ALA A 53 3.64 7.68 -0.21
N THR A 54 4.74 8.25 0.25
CA THR A 54 5.75 8.85 -0.62
C THR A 54 7.06 8.13 -0.39
N ILE A 55 7.61 7.51 -1.43
CA ILE A 55 8.95 6.95 -1.38
C ILE A 55 9.91 7.99 -1.97
N HIS A 56 10.90 8.35 -1.19
CA HIS A 56 11.83 9.42 -1.53
C HIS A 56 12.63 9.08 -2.78
N PRO A 57 13.14 10.07 -3.52
CA PRO A 57 14.01 9.80 -4.65
C PRO A 57 15.16 8.86 -4.28
N ASN A 58 15.44 7.89 -5.15
CA ASN A 58 16.51 6.91 -4.97
C ASN A 58 16.38 6.05 -3.70
N ALA A 59 15.21 5.96 -3.11
CA ALA A 59 14.99 5.19 -1.89
C ALA A 59 14.28 3.87 -2.17
N LYS A 60 14.38 2.98 -1.21
CA LYS A 60 13.68 1.69 -1.19
C LYS A 60 13.41 1.29 0.25
N THR A 61 12.36 0.53 0.45
CA THR A 61 12.09 -0.06 1.77
C THR A 61 12.97 -1.31 1.96
N GLY A 62 13.09 -1.77 3.20
CA GLY A 62 13.61 -3.10 3.47
C GLY A 62 12.60 -4.17 3.06
N PRO A 63 13.03 -5.43 2.93
CA PRO A 63 12.12 -6.54 2.67
C PRO A 63 11.19 -6.77 3.87
N HIS A 64 9.90 -6.96 3.60
CA HIS A 64 8.91 -7.18 4.66
C HIS A 64 7.65 -7.84 4.11
N HIS A 65 6.77 -8.27 5.00
CA HIS A 65 5.39 -8.61 4.67
C HIS A 65 4.44 -8.00 5.69
N HIS A 66 3.17 -8.04 5.41
CA HIS A 66 2.13 -7.44 6.25
C HIS A 66 1.20 -8.48 6.88
N GLY A 67 1.70 -9.70 7.11
CA GLY A 67 0.91 -10.76 7.70
C GLY A 67 -0.32 -11.09 6.87
N THR A 68 -1.49 -11.14 7.51
CA THR A 68 -2.75 -11.46 6.84
C THR A 68 -3.35 -10.32 6.03
N LEU A 69 -2.73 -9.14 6.04
CA LEU A 69 -3.27 -7.96 5.34
C LEU A 69 -3.15 -8.08 3.83
N GLU A 70 -4.19 -7.66 3.15
CA GLU A 70 -4.14 -7.35 1.73
C GLU A 70 -3.93 -5.85 1.55
N SER A 71 -3.21 -5.47 0.53
CA SER A 71 -2.99 -4.05 0.20
C SER A 71 -3.22 -3.80 -1.28
N VAL A 72 -3.79 -2.64 -1.56
CA VAL A 72 -3.84 -2.08 -2.91
C VAL A 72 -3.03 -0.79 -2.87
N ILE A 73 -2.15 -0.62 -3.85
CA ILE A 73 -1.36 0.58 -4.03
C ILE A 73 -1.71 1.17 -5.40
N TYR A 74 -2.11 2.44 -5.40
CA TYR A 74 -2.37 3.18 -6.63
C TYR A 74 -1.26 4.21 -6.82
N VAL A 75 -0.58 4.16 -7.96
CA VAL A 75 0.50 5.11 -8.26
C VAL A 75 -0.10 6.42 -8.76
N ILE A 76 0.14 7.50 -8.03
CA ILE A 76 -0.28 8.85 -8.41
C ILE A 76 0.74 9.45 -9.37
N SER A 77 2.01 9.42 -8.98
CA SER A 77 3.10 9.98 -9.77
C SER A 77 4.40 9.26 -9.46
N GLY A 78 5.33 9.32 -10.39
CA GLY A 78 6.59 8.60 -10.28
C GLY A 78 6.52 7.19 -10.86
N ARG A 79 7.52 6.37 -10.54
CA ARG A 79 7.59 5.00 -11.03
C ARG A 79 7.99 4.05 -9.92
N ALA A 80 7.13 3.08 -9.66
CA ALA A 80 7.35 2.06 -8.64
C ALA A 80 8.02 0.84 -9.25
N ARG A 81 8.96 0.27 -8.52
CA ARG A 81 9.50 -1.06 -8.79
C ARG A 81 9.21 -1.93 -7.59
N MET A 82 8.50 -3.03 -7.80
CA MET A 82 8.19 -3.99 -6.77
C MET A 82 9.04 -5.23 -6.97
N ARG A 83 9.72 -5.67 -5.92
CA ARG A 83 10.34 -6.99 -5.88
C ARG A 83 9.62 -7.84 -4.86
N TRP A 84 9.47 -9.13 -5.13
CA TRP A 84 8.81 -10.04 -4.21
C TRP A 84 9.37 -11.46 -4.33
N GLY A 85 8.94 -12.30 -3.41
CA GLY A 85 9.40 -13.67 -3.28
C GLY A 85 10.37 -13.84 -2.11
N GLU A 86 10.67 -15.06 -1.75
CA GLU A 86 11.53 -15.38 -0.59
C GLU A 86 12.96 -14.88 -0.75
N ARG A 87 13.39 -14.65 -1.97
CA ARG A 87 14.68 -14.06 -2.31
C ARG A 87 14.53 -12.76 -3.09
N LEU A 88 13.36 -12.15 -3.08
CA LEU A 88 13.05 -11.02 -3.95
C LEU A 88 13.40 -11.29 -5.41
N GLU A 89 13.16 -12.52 -5.86
CA GLU A 89 13.56 -13.02 -7.17
C GLU A 89 12.68 -12.55 -8.33
N PHE A 90 11.54 -11.96 -8.00
CA PHE A 90 10.61 -11.44 -9.01
C PHE A 90 10.54 -9.92 -8.96
N VAL A 91 10.31 -9.29 -10.11
CA VAL A 91 10.24 -7.84 -10.22
C VAL A 91 9.20 -7.42 -11.25
N ALA A 92 8.50 -6.33 -10.96
CA ALA A 92 7.64 -5.64 -11.90
C ALA A 92 7.62 -4.15 -11.61
N GLU A 93 7.31 -3.35 -12.61
CA GLU A 93 7.21 -1.91 -12.46
C GLU A 93 5.78 -1.42 -12.71
N ALA A 94 5.43 -0.32 -12.07
CA ALA A 94 4.15 0.36 -12.23
C ALA A 94 4.36 1.86 -12.32
N GLY A 95 3.61 2.51 -13.19
CA GLY A 95 3.62 3.94 -13.37
C GLY A 95 2.30 4.61 -13.01
N PRO A 96 2.17 5.93 -13.22
CA PRO A 96 0.97 6.67 -12.86
C PRO A 96 -0.30 6.06 -13.43
N GLY A 97 -1.31 5.87 -12.58
CA GLY A 97 -2.57 5.24 -12.95
C GLY A 97 -2.62 3.74 -12.76
N ASP A 98 -1.50 3.10 -12.49
CA ASP A 98 -1.46 1.65 -12.28
C ASP A 98 -1.84 1.28 -10.85
N PHE A 99 -2.44 0.11 -10.71
CA PHE A 99 -2.77 -0.49 -9.42
C PHE A 99 -1.87 -1.67 -9.14
N ILE A 100 -1.37 -1.77 -7.91
CA ILE A 100 -0.56 -2.88 -7.43
C ILE A 100 -1.35 -3.59 -6.34
N TYR A 101 -1.45 -4.91 -6.44
CA TYR A 101 -2.06 -5.74 -5.40
C TYR A 101 -0.95 -6.50 -4.67
N VAL A 102 -0.93 -6.39 -3.35
CA VAL A 102 0.01 -7.12 -2.49
C VAL A 102 -0.78 -8.14 -1.68
N PRO A 103 -0.64 -9.44 -1.99
CA PRO A 103 -1.32 -10.51 -1.25
C PRO A 103 -0.84 -10.63 0.20
N PRO A 104 -1.59 -11.36 1.05
CA PRO A 104 -1.10 -11.69 2.40
C PRO A 104 0.21 -12.47 2.37
N PHE A 105 1.06 -12.24 3.36
CA PHE A 105 2.31 -12.94 3.65
C PHE A 105 3.39 -12.87 2.58
N VAL A 106 3.17 -12.19 1.47
CA VAL A 106 4.17 -12.16 0.42
C VAL A 106 5.36 -11.28 0.84
N PRO A 107 6.58 -11.83 0.89
CA PRO A 107 7.77 -11.02 1.09
C PRO A 107 7.94 -10.07 -0.09
N HIS A 108 8.08 -8.78 0.19
CA HIS A 108 8.21 -7.79 -0.88
C HIS A 108 9.04 -6.59 -0.45
N GLN A 109 9.37 -5.77 -1.43
CA GLN A 109 10.13 -4.54 -1.26
C GLN A 109 9.59 -3.51 -2.24
N GLU A 110 9.31 -2.31 -1.76
CA GLU A 110 8.94 -1.17 -2.58
C GLU A 110 10.17 -0.33 -2.89
N ILE A 111 10.37 -0.04 -4.17
CA ILE A 111 11.52 0.70 -4.68
C ILE A 111 11.03 1.87 -5.51
N ASN A 112 11.58 3.05 -5.28
CA ASN A 112 11.43 4.15 -6.21
C ASN A 112 12.42 3.95 -7.36
N ALA A 113 11.91 3.74 -8.57
CA ALA A 113 12.74 3.48 -9.73
C ALA A 113 13.47 4.75 -10.25
N SER A 114 13.11 5.92 -9.74
CA SER A 114 13.74 7.18 -10.11
C SER A 114 14.76 7.63 -9.05
N ARG A 115 15.85 8.21 -9.50
CA ARG A 115 16.85 8.84 -8.63
C ARG A 115 16.46 10.25 -8.21
N ASP A 116 15.63 10.92 -8.99
CA ASP A 116 15.40 12.36 -8.89
C ASP A 116 13.99 12.73 -8.46
N GLU A 117 13.01 11.89 -8.79
CA GLU A 117 11.59 12.17 -8.57
C GLU A 117 11.03 11.33 -7.44
N PRO A 118 10.17 11.89 -6.58
CA PRO A 118 9.47 11.10 -5.57
C PRO A 118 8.44 10.17 -6.22
N LEU A 119 8.17 9.06 -5.55
CA LEU A 119 7.07 8.15 -5.91
C LEU A 119 5.93 8.41 -4.95
N ALA A 120 4.79 8.87 -5.45
CA ALA A 120 3.61 9.15 -4.65
C ALA A 120 2.51 8.13 -4.94
N CYS A 121 1.96 7.55 -3.89
CA CYS A 121 0.96 6.48 -3.98
C CYS A 121 -0.19 6.70 -2.99
N VAL A 122 -1.35 6.13 -3.34
CA VAL A 122 -2.41 5.84 -2.36
C VAL A 122 -2.27 4.38 -1.94
N VAL A 123 -2.40 4.12 -0.66
CA VAL A 123 -2.36 2.76 -0.09
C VAL A 123 -3.68 2.48 0.61
N VAL A 124 -4.28 1.34 0.31
CA VAL A 124 -5.49 0.86 0.97
C VAL A 124 -5.21 -0.53 1.54
N ARG A 125 -5.54 -0.74 2.79
CA ARG A 125 -5.42 -2.03 3.49
C ARG A 125 -6.76 -2.44 4.09
N ASN A 126 -6.94 -3.74 4.27
CA ASN A 126 -8.21 -4.30 4.75
C ASN A 126 -8.32 -4.45 6.27
N ASP A 127 -7.38 -3.88 7.03
CA ASP A 127 -7.44 -3.84 8.49
C ASP A 127 -6.79 -2.57 9.03
N GLN A 128 -7.13 -2.24 10.27
CA GLN A 128 -6.63 -1.07 10.98
C GLN A 128 -5.22 -1.30 11.54
N GLU A 129 -4.88 -2.52 11.93
CA GLU A 129 -3.59 -2.80 12.55
C GLU A 129 -2.45 -2.69 11.54
N PRO A 130 -1.43 -1.88 11.86
CA PRO A 130 -0.25 -1.78 10.99
C PRO A 130 0.66 -2.97 11.24
N ILE A 131 0.46 -4.05 10.51
CA ILE A 131 1.33 -5.23 10.61
C ILE A 131 2.48 -5.06 9.63
N VAL A 132 3.71 -5.04 10.16
CA VAL A 132 4.94 -5.03 9.37
C VAL A 132 5.90 -6.04 9.98
N VAL A 133 6.22 -7.08 9.24
CA VAL A 133 7.20 -8.09 9.64
C VAL A 133 8.42 -7.91 8.77
N ASN A 134 9.48 -7.36 9.34
CA ASN A 134 10.75 -7.15 8.63
C ASN A 134 11.47 -8.49 8.45
N LEU A 135 12.02 -8.70 7.27
CA LEU A 135 12.65 -9.94 6.88
C LEU A 135 14.12 -9.73 6.54
N ALA A 136 14.94 -10.68 6.97
CA ALA A 136 16.36 -10.74 6.58
C ALA A 136 16.46 -11.57 5.30
N ILE A 137 16.35 -10.92 4.16
CA ILE A 137 16.42 -11.58 2.85
C ILE A 137 17.73 -11.21 2.17
N HIS A 138 18.38 -12.22 1.60
CA HIS A 138 19.50 -12.04 0.68
C HIS A 138 18.96 -11.99 -0.74
N PRO A 139 18.83 -10.78 -1.36
CA PRO A 139 18.15 -10.64 -2.63
C PRO A 139 18.85 -11.39 -3.76
N ALA A 140 18.08 -11.98 -4.66
CA ALA A 140 18.60 -12.55 -5.90
C ALA A 140 19.27 -11.45 -6.73
N GLU A 141 20.40 -11.77 -7.35
CA GLU A 141 21.18 -10.78 -8.12
C GLU A 141 20.45 -10.32 -9.39
N SER A 142 19.73 -11.24 -10.04
CA SER A 142 19.03 -10.97 -11.30
C SER A 142 17.57 -11.38 -11.16
N PRO A 143 16.70 -10.48 -10.69
CA PRO A 143 15.29 -10.80 -10.54
C PRO A 143 14.63 -11.03 -11.91
N GLU A 144 13.71 -11.99 -11.94
CA GLU A 144 12.90 -12.27 -13.12
C GLU A 144 11.78 -11.24 -13.25
N GLU A 145 11.69 -10.61 -14.42
CA GLU A 145 10.63 -9.67 -14.71
C GLU A 145 9.33 -10.40 -14.99
N ILE A 146 8.29 -10.08 -14.21
CA ILE A 146 6.98 -10.71 -14.33
C ILE A 146 6.00 -9.69 -14.93
N HIS A 147 5.31 -10.13 -15.98
CA HIS A 147 4.19 -9.39 -16.54
C HIS A 147 2.89 -10.03 -16.05
N TRP A 148 1.86 -9.22 -15.87
CA TRP A 148 0.56 -9.74 -15.48
C TRP A 148 0.07 -10.70 -16.56
N VAL A 149 -0.35 -11.88 -16.13
CA VAL A 149 -0.91 -12.91 -17.02
C VAL A 149 -2.36 -13.14 -16.62
N ASP A 150 -3.25 -12.99 -17.58
CA ASP A 150 -4.66 -13.31 -17.37
C ASP A 150 -4.82 -14.83 -17.31
N ALA A 151 -5.15 -15.34 -16.12
CA ALA A 151 -5.34 -16.77 -15.90
C ALA A 151 -6.58 -17.35 -16.65
N ILE A 152 -7.53 -16.47 -17.01
CA ILE A 152 -8.75 -16.86 -17.73
C ILE A 152 -8.53 -16.83 -19.25
N HIS A 153 -7.72 -15.87 -19.70
CA HIS A 153 -7.43 -15.65 -21.12
C HIS A 153 -5.92 -15.73 -21.35
N PRO A 154 -5.29 -16.90 -21.22
CA PRO A 154 -3.83 -17.04 -21.22
C PRO A 154 -3.17 -16.74 -22.57
N HIS A 155 -3.94 -16.62 -23.64
CA HIS A 155 -3.43 -16.28 -24.97
C HIS A 155 -4.06 -14.97 -25.42
N PRO A 156 -3.26 -13.97 -25.84
CA PRO A 156 -3.78 -12.74 -26.39
C PRO A 156 -4.51 -12.94 -27.71
#